data_99d6b0a2ab637700b950a01ebcaf4922
#
_entry.id   99d6b0a2ab637700b950a01ebcaf4922
#
_cell.length_a   1.000
_cell.length_b   1.000
_cell.length_c   1.000
_cell.angle_alpha   90.00
_cell.angle_beta   90.00
_cell.angle_gamma   90.00
#
_symmetry.space_group_name_H-M   'P 1'
#
loop_
_entity.id
_entity.type
_entity.pdbx_description
1 polymer ?
#
loop_
_entity_poly.entity_id
_entity_poly.type
_entity_poly.pdbx_seq_one_letter_code
_entity_poly.pdbx_strand_id
1 'polypeptide(L)'
;MNTNKKLNPGLLELDLFCKGMKIDGSCELEKDARMVTRTRAGLGSGLEIIIPAHPEDIYMNVPLLEKFVKDSPYMLIKRNGQYIIIKEGEDVAVIRLPRQPAFYTQRTSNGALMSRVGTMQGTYLAIYPAQVCGYWKPEDKVNCRFCSTGLNVGYSEEGEKRVQDVVETAIAAKKQEGVTFVHFNTGYYEGNELDIIEPYVRAIKEETGLLVGVQCPPCKDLSKYNKLKELGVDHLSFCFELYNPEYFQKYCPGKHKTLTQQAFFDAMEYTSKLWGKGRVSGEIIAGIEPIEDTLKAIDYITSAGAFPTICVFRPTLGTEMEDYPSPKYEDMAKIFRRMYESLIKNNIPIGIAPNIHVSLVIQPTEGKYFIEQKNLSYYKYQLKLSLLKMVYRPLFRLKMMFH
;
A
#
# COMPACT_ATOMS: atom_id res chain seq x y z
N MET A 1 -34.03 16.16 12.95
CA MET A 1 -34.28 15.66 11.59
C MET A 1 -33.40 14.45 11.36
N ASN A 2 -33.99 13.27 11.41
CA ASN A 2 -33.28 11.99 11.27
C ASN A 2 -33.09 11.68 9.78
N THR A 3 -31.94 12.02 9.23
CA THR A 3 -31.52 11.40 7.98
C THR A 3 -30.49 10.32 8.33
N ASN A 4 -30.98 9.09 8.51
CA ASN A 4 -30.18 7.87 8.53
C ASN A 4 -29.51 7.68 7.15
N LYS A 5 -28.65 8.60 6.75
CA LYS A 5 -27.81 8.42 5.56
C LYS A 5 -26.73 7.43 5.98
N LYS A 6 -26.91 6.18 5.58
CA LYS A 6 -25.95 5.10 5.87
C LYS A 6 -24.57 5.59 5.46
N LEU A 7 -23.64 5.66 6.38
CA LEU A 7 -22.25 6.06 6.13
C LEU A 7 -21.68 5.25 4.97
N ASN A 8 -21.09 5.93 3.98
CA ASN A 8 -20.29 5.27 2.97
C ASN A 8 -18.83 5.20 3.47
N PRO A 9 -18.33 4.01 3.87
CA PRO A 9 -17.04 3.90 4.53
C PRO A 9 -15.86 4.27 3.62
N GLY A 10 -15.93 4.02 2.31
CA GLY A 10 -14.87 4.42 1.38
C GLY A 10 -14.80 5.93 1.14
N LEU A 11 -15.93 6.64 1.21
CA LEU A 11 -15.91 8.11 1.15
C LEU A 11 -15.33 8.71 2.43
N LEU A 12 -15.60 8.12 3.60
CA LEU A 12 -14.99 8.52 4.86
C LEU A 12 -13.47 8.26 4.83
N GLU A 13 -13.05 7.09 4.37
CA GLU A 13 -11.65 6.74 4.21
C GLU A 13 -10.90 7.78 3.38
N LEU A 14 -11.44 8.12 2.20
CA LEU A 14 -10.83 9.13 1.34
C LEU A 14 -10.78 10.51 2.00
N ASP A 15 -11.84 10.93 2.68
CA ASP A 15 -11.87 12.24 3.34
C ASP A 15 -10.83 12.29 4.48
N LEU A 16 -10.62 11.19 5.19
CA LEU A 16 -9.58 11.06 6.20
C LEU A 16 -8.17 11.07 5.59
N PHE A 17 -7.93 10.44 4.44
CA PHE A 17 -6.64 10.55 3.74
C PHE A 17 -6.33 12.00 3.33
N CYS A 18 -7.34 12.74 2.88
CA CYS A 18 -7.17 14.13 2.44
C CYS A 18 -7.06 15.14 3.58
N LYS A 19 -7.73 14.89 4.72
CA LYS A 19 -7.87 15.88 5.82
C LYS A 19 -7.17 15.48 7.10
N GLY A 20 -6.78 14.20 7.23
CA GLY A 20 -6.24 13.67 8.47
C GLY A 20 -7.26 13.66 9.61
N MET A 21 -6.80 13.38 10.82
CA MET A 21 -7.62 13.31 12.03
C MET A 21 -6.81 13.76 13.23
N LYS A 22 -7.42 14.55 14.13
CA LYS A 22 -6.88 14.87 15.45
C LYS A 22 -7.25 13.78 16.45
N ILE A 23 -6.50 13.68 17.54
CA ILE A 23 -6.78 12.73 18.63
C ILE A 23 -7.07 13.51 19.89
N ASP A 24 -8.19 13.20 20.53
CA ASP A 24 -8.55 13.73 21.84
C ASP A 24 -7.84 12.97 22.97
N GLY A 25 -7.52 13.66 24.07
CA GLY A 25 -6.86 13.06 25.24
C GLY A 25 -7.62 11.89 25.87
N SER A 26 -8.95 11.79 25.66
CA SER A 26 -9.76 10.65 26.12
C SER A 26 -9.33 9.31 25.50
N CYS A 27 -8.60 9.33 24.39
CA CYS A 27 -8.10 8.14 23.72
C CYS A 27 -6.91 7.50 24.43
N GLU A 28 -6.14 8.26 25.24
CA GLU A 28 -4.95 7.80 25.99
C GLU A 28 -3.90 7.15 25.09
N LEU A 29 -3.67 7.72 23.89
CA LEU A 29 -2.79 7.17 22.86
C LEU A 29 -1.41 7.84 22.78
N GLU A 30 -1.07 8.81 23.63
CA GLU A 30 0.16 9.62 23.54
C GLU A 30 1.44 8.78 23.63
N LYS A 31 1.39 7.65 24.32
CA LYS A 31 2.51 6.71 24.47
C LYS A 31 2.27 5.37 23.79
N ASP A 32 1.23 5.27 22.97
CA ASP A 32 0.90 4.03 22.28
C ASP A 32 1.86 3.76 21.13
N ALA A 33 2.45 2.56 21.09
CA ALA A 33 3.39 2.16 20.04
C ALA A 33 2.75 2.07 18.64
N ARG A 34 1.41 2.11 18.55
CA ARG A 34 0.68 2.19 17.27
C ARG A 34 0.72 3.58 16.64
N MET A 35 1.08 4.60 17.43
CA MET A 35 1.33 5.96 16.93
C MET A 35 2.66 6.00 16.20
N VAL A 36 2.64 6.03 14.88
CA VAL A 36 3.83 5.92 14.04
C VAL A 36 4.17 7.26 13.41
N THR A 37 5.38 7.77 13.69
CA THR A 37 5.86 9.02 13.10
C THR A 37 6.07 8.89 11.59
N ARG A 38 6.55 7.73 11.14
CA ARG A 38 6.73 7.42 9.71
C ARG A 38 6.38 5.97 9.46
N THR A 39 5.74 5.71 8.34
CA THR A 39 5.49 4.35 7.87
C THR A 39 6.68 3.85 7.06
N ARG A 40 6.85 2.52 6.98
CA ARG A 40 7.95 1.88 6.26
C ARG A 40 8.08 2.37 4.81
N ALA A 41 7.00 2.41 4.07
CA ALA A 41 7.03 2.79 2.66
C ALA A 41 7.26 4.30 2.44
N GLY A 42 7.52 5.07 3.50
CA GLY A 42 7.67 6.51 3.39
C GLY A 42 6.39 7.24 3.03
N LEU A 43 5.24 6.64 3.30
CA LEU A 43 3.91 7.17 2.96
C LEU A 43 3.28 8.02 4.07
N GLY A 44 4.05 8.37 5.11
CA GLY A 44 3.63 9.28 6.16
C GLY A 44 3.59 8.68 7.55
N SER A 45 3.07 9.47 8.47
CA SER A 45 2.83 9.13 9.86
C SER A 45 1.40 8.63 10.04
N GLY A 46 1.05 8.15 11.20
CA GLY A 46 -0.35 8.00 11.51
C GLY A 46 -0.69 6.92 12.52
N LEU A 47 -1.98 6.69 12.61
CA LEU A 47 -2.58 5.61 13.37
C LEU A 47 -3.33 4.69 12.41
N GLU A 48 -3.03 3.40 12.47
CA GLU A 48 -3.83 2.43 11.73
C GLU A 48 -5.16 2.21 12.43
N ILE A 49 -6.26 2.36 11.68
CA ILE A 49 -7.62 2.15 12.15
C ILE A 49 -8.36 1.16 11.27
N ILE A 50 -9.43 0.57 11.81
CA ILE A 50 -10.34 -0.32 11.10
C ILE A 50 -11.72 0.33 11.09
N ILE A 51 -12.20 0.69 9.90
CA ILE A 51 -13.55 1.19 9.68
C ILE A 51 -14.43 -0.03 9.35
N PRO A 52 -15.44 -0.34 10.20
CA PRO A 52 -16.35 -1.44 9.91
C PRO A 52 -17.09 -1.23 8.59
N ALA A 53 -17.01 -2.22 7.70
CA ALA A 53 -17.66 -2.18 6.41
C ALA A 53 -18.11 -3.58 5.98
N HIS A 54 -18.93 -3.67 4.93
CA HIS A 54 -19.44 -4.93 4.41
C HIS A 54 -19.12 -5.08 2.92
N PRO A 55 -18.64 -6.23 2.46
CA PRO A 55 -18.44 -7.51 3.18
C PRO A 55 -17.11 -7.62 3.94
N GLU A 56 -16.18 -6.72 3.76
CA GLU A 56 -14.85 -6.71 4.37
C GLU A 56 -14.59 -5.32 4.97
N ASP A 57 -13.98 -5.28 6.15
CA ASP A 57 -13.60 -4.04 6.84
C ASP A 57 -12.53 -3.27 6.03
N ILE A 58 -12.48 -1.97 6.22
CA ILE A 58 -11.46 -1.08 5.64
C ILE A 58 -10.36 -0.87 6.67
N TYR A 59 -9.13 -1.12 6.28
CA TYR A 59 -7.92 -0.82 7.04
C TYR A 59 -7.26 0.43 6.46
N MET A 60 -7.04 1.44 7.27
CA MET A 60 -6.35 2.64 6.81
C MET A 60 -5.39 3.20 7.84
N ASN A 61 -4.29 3.78 7.36
CA ASN A 61 -3.37 4.58 8.16
C ASN A 61 -3.74 6.06 8.02
N VAL A 62 -4.36 6.62 9.06
CA VAL A 62 -4.85 7.99 9.05
C VAL A 62 -3.70 8.97 9.31
N PRO A 63 -3.53 10.04 8.51
CA PRO A 63 -2.58 11.12 8.80
C PRO A 63 -2.90 11.81 10.13
N LEU A 64 -1.89 11.97 10.99
CA LEU A 64 -2.02 12.59 12.31
C LEU A 64 -1.05 13.74 12.56
N LEU A 65 0.17 13.63 12.02
CA LEU A 65 1.28 14.52 12.38
C LEU A 65 1.63 15.51 11.28
N GLU A 66 1.14 15.30 10.07
CA GLU A 66 1.35 16.17 8.94
C GLU A 66 0.74 17.56 9.19
N LYS A 67 1.37 18.61 8.68
CA LYS A 67 1.01 20.03 8.99
C LYS A 67 -0.45 20.37 8.68
N PHE A 68 -1.05 19.75 7.65
CA PHE A 68 -2.44 20.00 7.28
C PHE A 68 -3.46 19.44 8.30
N VAL A 69 -3.06 18.49 9.14
CA VAL A 69 -3.97 17.85 10.12
C VAL A 69 -4.46 18.81 11.20
N LYS A 70 -3.71 19.89 11.48
CA LYS A 70 -4.14 20.95 12.42
C LYS A 70 -5.52 21.52 12.09
N ASP A 71 -5.83 21.59 10.78
CA ASP A 71 -7.08 22.15 10.27
C ASP A 71 -8.16 21.08 10.01
N SER A 72 -7.89 19.82 10.40
CA SER A 72 -8.84 18.72 10.21
C SER A 72 -10.14 18.94 10.96
N PRO A 73 -11.31 18.74 10.31
CA PRO A 73 -12.59 18.74 10.97
C PRO A 73 -12.84 17.46 11.78
N TYR A 74 -11.98 16.43 11.61
CA TYR A 74 -12.11 15.13 12.24
C TYR A 74 -11.32 15.05 13.55
N MET A 75 -11.92 14.38 14.55
CA MET A 75 -11.26 14.05 15.81
C MET A 75 -11.65 12.64 16.24
N LEU A 76 -10.68 11.88 16.73
CA LEU A 76 -10.90 10.60 17.38
C LEU A 76 -11.12 10.85 18.89
N ILE A 77 -12.21 10.32 19.41
CA ILE A 77 -12.53 10.34 20.84
C ILE A 77 -12.76 8.91 21.35
N LYS A 78 -12.62 8.70 22.65
CA LYS A 78 -13.02 7.46 23.34
C LYS A 78 -14.19 7.74 24.26
N ARG A 79 -15.32 7.06 24.04
CA ARG A 79 -16.54 7.21 24.85
C ARG A 79 -17.10 5.82 25.14
N ASN A 80 -17.35 5.53 26.43
CA ASN A 80 -17.84 4.22 26.88
C ASN A 80 -17.01 3.02 26.36
N GLY A 81 -15.68 3.18 26.30
CA GLY A 81 -14.77 2.15 25.83
C GLY A 81 -14.68 2.00 24.31
N GLN A 82 -15.45 2.76 23.53
CA GLN A 82 -15.45 2.72 22.07
C GLN A 82 -14.68 3.91 21.50
N TYR A 83 -13.94 3.67 20.40
CA TYR A 83 -13.32 4.72 19.61
C TYR A 83 -14.32 5.24 18.58
N ILE A 84 -14.55 6.54 18.56
CA ILE A 84 -15.55 7.22 17.73
C ILE A 84 -14.84 8.34 16.96
N ILE A 85 -14.99 8.35 15.65
CA ILE A 85 -14.62 9.51 14.83
C ILE A 85 -15.78 10.49 14.89
N ILE A 86 -15.47 11.72 15.30
CA ILE A 86 -16.41 12.84 15.23
C ILE A 86 -15.97 13.82 14.14
N LYS A 87 -16.93 14.50 13.54
CA LYS A 87 -16.70 15.60 12.58
C LYS A 87 -17.50 16.80 13.06
N GLU A 88 -16.81 17.91 13.35
CA GLU A 88 -17.46 19.16 13.84
C GLU A 88 -18.41 18.92 15.02
N GLY A 89 -18.04 17.98 15.90
CA GLY A 89 -18.79 17.65 17.11
C GLY A 89 -19.85 16.55 16.95
N GLU A 90 -20.14 16.10 15.73
CA GLU A 90 -21.11 15.03 15.47
C GLU A 90 -20.44 13.67 15.28
N ASP A 91 -21.04 12.61 15.83
CA ASP A 91 -20.56 11.24 15.67
C ASP A 91 -20.67 10.79 14.20
N VAL A 92 -19.57 10.36 13.61
CA VAL A 92 -19.50 9.91 12.20
C VAL A 92 -19.41 8.40 12.11
N ALA A 93 -18.48 7.80 12.85
CA ALA A 93 -18.24 6.36 12.78
C ALA A 93 -17.66 5.82 14.10
N VAL A 94 -18.11 4.64 14.48
CA VAL A 94 -17.40 3.83 15.48
C VAL A 94 -16.34 3.02 14.75
N ILE A 95 -15.10 3.07 15.24
CA ILE A 95 -13.96 2.35 14.62
C ILE A 95 -13.31 1.42 15.64
N ARG A 96 -12.41 0.58 15.13
CA ARG A 96 -11.55 -0.26 15.96
C ARG A 96 -10.09 0.08 15.68
N LEU A 97 -9.24 -0.11 16.68
CA LEU A 97 -7.80 -0.10 16.49
C LEU A 97 -7.34 -1.55 16.31
N PRO A 98 -6.46 -1.84 15.34
CA PRO A 98 -5.86 -3.17 15.24
C PRO A 98 -5.07 -3.47 16.52
N ARG A 99 -4.99 -4.75 16.89
CA ARG A 99 -4.11 -5.16 17.98
C ARG A 99 -2.66 -5.03 17.51
N GLN A 100 -1.78 -4.67 18.45
CA GLN A 100 -0.35 -4.71 18.16
C GLN A 100 0.05 -6.18 17.95
N PRO A 101 0.77 -6.49 16.85
CA PRO A 101 1.18 -7.85 16.55
C PRO A 101 2.05 -8.44 17.67
N ALA A 102 1.74 -9.67 18.09
CA ALA A 102 2.43 -10.31 19.22
C ALA A 102 3.91 -10.57 18.92
N PHE A 103 4.27 -10.81 17.65
CA PHE A 103 5.66 -11.03 17.25
C PHE A 103 6.53 -9.76 17.31
N TYR A 104 5.97 -8.56 17.43
CA TYR A 104 6.73 -7.32 17.45
C TYR A 104 7.73 -7.22 18.60
N THR A 105 7.46 -7.89 19.72
CA THR A 105 8.34 -7.92 20.90
C THR A 105 9.30 -9.12 20.90
N GLN A 106 9.19 -10.02 19.91
CA GLN A 106 10.02 -11.20 19.79
C GLN A 106 11.31 -10.89 19.02
N ARG A 107 12.33 -11.74 19.24
CA ARG A 107 13.60 -11.67 18.54
C ARG A 107 13.81 -12.91 17.69
N THR A 108 14.50 -12.73 16.59
CA THR A 108 14.98 -13.83 15.75
C THR A 108 16.13 -14.57 16.45
N SER A 109 16.50 -15.72 15.92
CA SER A 109 17.65 -16.51 16.40
C SER A 109 18.97 -15.71 16.36
N ASN A 110 19.10 -14.74 15.48
CA ASN A 110 20.23 -13.83 15.39
C ASN A 110 20.11 -12.58 16.30
N GLY A 111 19.03 -12.50 17.11
CA GLY A 111 18.82 -11.41 18.05
C GLY A 111 18.13 -10.14 17.48
N ALA A 112 17.81 -10.10 16.19
CA ALA A 112 17.09 -8.97 15.59
C ALA A 112 15.66 -8.89 16.14
N LEU A 113 15.18 -7.69 16.48
CA LEU A 113 13.81 -7.48 16.90
C LEU A 113 12.87 -7.62 15.68
N MET A 114 11.88 -8.54 15.75
CA MET A 114 11.07 -8.88 14.59
C MET A 114 10.28 -7.69 14.03
N SER A 115 9.85 -6.74 14.86
CA SER A 115 9.22 -5.50 14.40
C SER A 115 10.14 -4.60 13.56
N ARG A 116 11.47 -4.76 13.69
CA ARG A 116 12.46 -4.05 12.87
C ARG A 116 12.81 -4.80 11.58
N VAL A 117 12.50 -6.10 11.51
CA VAL A 117 12.67 -6.95 10.31
C VAL A 117 11.48 -6.81 9.38
N GLY A 118 10.26 -6.92 9.90
CA GLY A 118 9.02 -6.82 9.14
C GLY A 118 7.90 -6.14 9.93
N THR A 119 7.06 -5.35 9.24
CA THR A 119 5.91 -4.68 9.86
C THR A 119 4.61 -5.01 9.14
N MET A 120 3.54 -5.11 9.93
CA MET A 120 2.19 -5.20 9.38
C MET A 120 1.79 -3.86 8.75
N GLN A 121 1.14 -3.92 7.60
CA GLN A 121 0.50 -2.79 6.95
C GLN A 121 -0.92 -3.23 6.54
N GLY A 122 -1.88 -3.09 7.44
CA GLY A 122 -3.15 -3.78 7.38
C GLY A 122 -2.98 -5.24 7.80
N THR A 123 -3.19 -6.19 6.89
CA THR A 123 -3.13 -7.63 7.21
C THR A 123 -1.99 -8.38 6.53
N TYR A 124 -1.07 -7.70 5.86
CA TYR A 124 0.09 -8.31 5.23
C TYR A 124 1.41 -7.87 5.88
N LEU A 125 2.44 -8.69 5.70
CA LEU A 125 3.77 -8.40 6.20
C LEU A 125 4.59 -7.67 5.12
N ALA A 126 4.96 -6.43 5.39
CA ALA A 126 5.83 -5.63 4.54
C ALA A 126 7.29 -5.72 5.00
N ILE A 127 8.20 -5.92 4.06
CA ILE A 127 9.63 -6.10 4.31
C ILE A 127 10.43 -5.27 3.30
N TYR A 128 11.34 -4.44 3.82
CA TYR A 128 12.36 -3.75 3.05
C TYR A 128 13.70 -4.46 3.31
N PRO A 129 14.16 -5.37 2.44
CA PRO A 129 15.21 -6.33 2.78
C PRO A 129 16.62 -5.75 2.75
N ALA A 130 16.84 -4.68 2.00
CA ALA A 130 18.16 -4.14 1.70
C ALA A 130 18.44 -2.81 2.41
N GLN A 131 19.62 -2.25 2.17
CA GLN A 131 20.03 -0.94 2.63
C GLN A 131 19.14 0.18 2.05
N VAL A 132 19.32 1.41 2.51
CA VAL A 132 18.61 2.56 1.99
C VAL A 132 18.76 2.70 0.48
N CYS A 133 17.71 3.19 -0.19
CA CYS A 133 17.68 3.43 -1.62
C CYS A 133 18.90 4.25 -2.11
N GLY A 134 19.56 3.83 -3.19
CA GLY A 134 20.72 4.51 -3.77
C GLY A 134 20.43 5.94 -4.28
N TYR A 135 19.14 6.28 -4.46
CA TYR A 135 18.74 7.68 -4.71
C TYR A 135 18.61 8.52 -3.43
N TRP A 136 18.65 7.91 -2.24
CA TRP A 136 18.60 8.67 -0.99
C TRP A 136 19.91 9.38 -0.75
N LYS A 137 20.12 10.46 -1.48
CA LYS A 137 21.25 11.39 -1.41
C LYS A 137 20.69 12.81 -1.48
N PRO A 138 20.11 13.32 -0.37
CA PRO A 138 19.46 14.64 -0.37
C PRO A 138 20.41 15.77 -0.78
N GLU A 139 21.69 15.66 -0.45
CA GLU A 139 22.76 16.59 -0.84
C GLU A 139 22.94 16.69 -2.36
N ASP A 140 22.77 15.58 -3.08
CA ASP A 140 22.86 15.52 -4.55
C ASP A 140 21.53 15.83 -5.23
N LYS A 141 20.42 15.98 -4.46
CA LYS A 141 19.06 16.24 -4.94
C LYS A 141 18.55 15.23 -5.98
N VAL A 142 18.93 13.97 -5.85
CA VAL A 142 18.52 12.87 -6.73
C VAL A 142 17.40 12.01 -6.14
N ASN A 143 17.08 12.17 -4.86
CA ASN A 143 15.98 11.47 -4.19
C ASN A 143 14.63 11.88 -4.75
N CYS A 144 13.64 10.98 -4.68
CA CYS A 144 12.25 11.34 -4.90
C CYS A 144 11.81 12.31 -3.81
N ARG A 145 11.29 13.49 -4.17
CA ARG A 145 11.09 14.63 -3.26
C ARG A 145 10.06 14.39 -2.16
N PHE A 146 9.14 13.47 -2.38
CA PHE A 146 8.09 13.04 -1.44
C PHE A 146 8.51 11.86 -0.56
N CYS A 147 9.64 11.21 -0.86
CA CYS A 147 10.03 9.96 -0.20
C CYS A 147 10.73 10.24 1.14
N SER A 148 10.42 9.43 2.15
CA SER A 148 11.05 9.47 3.48
C SER A 148 11.82 8.18 3.84
N THR A 149 12.11 7.31 2.87
CA THR A 149 12.72 5.99 3.10
C THR A 149 14.00 6.07 3.93
N GLY A 150 14.89 6.99 3.63
CA GLY A 150 16.13 7.15 4.37
C GLY A 150 15.98 7.69 5.79
N LEU A 151 14.80 8.16 6.16
CA LEU A 151 14.49 8.53 7.55
C LEU A 151 13.99 7.32 8.37
N ASN A 152 13.78 6.16 7.73
CA ASN A 152 13.28 4.94 8.37
C ASN A 152 14.32 3.83 8.39
N VAL A 153 14.95 3.53 7.23
CA VAL A 153 15.92 2.44 7.07
C VAL A 153 17.17 2.74 7.90
N GLY A 154 17.54 1.81 8.77
CA GLY A 154 18.62 1.98 9.74
C GLY A 154 18.22 2.67 11.06
N TYR A 155 17.03 3.28 11.13
CA TYR A 155 16.50 3.95 12.32
C TYR A 155 15.37 3.16 12.99
N SER A 156 14.21 3.14 12.39
CA SER A 156 13.02 2.41 12.89
C SER A 156 12.97 0.96 12.42
N GLU A 157 13.71 0.62 11.41
CA GLU A 157 13.89 -0.74 10.90
C GLU A 157 15.36 -1.08 10.68
N GLU A 158 15.68 -2.38 10.61
CA GLU A 158 17.05 -2.83 10.32
C GLU A 158 17.50 -2.33 8.94
N GLY A 159 18.75 -1.85 8.85
CA GLY A 159 19.32 -1.34 7.59
C GLY A 159 19.51 -2.44 6.55
N GLU A 160 19.97 -3.61 7.00
CA GLU A 160 20.11 -4.82 6.19
C GLU A 160 19.58 -6.00 6.97
N LYS A 161 18.84 -6.87 6.30
CA LYS A 161 18.16 -7.99 6.93
C LYS A 161 18.75 -9.32 6.45
N ARG A 162 19.01 -10.23 7.36
CA ARG A 162 19.41 -11.61 7.00
C ARG A 162 18.19 -12.38 6.52
N VAL A 163 18.37 -13.26 5.54
CA VAL A 163 17.29 -14.11 5.01
C VAL A 163 16.61 -14.89 6.13
N GLN A 164 17.41 -15.47 7.06
CA GLN A 164 16.89 -16.23 8.19
C GLN A 164 16.00 -15.38 9.11
N ASP A 165 16.38 -14.14 9.41
CA ASP A 165 15.57 -13.23 10.24
C ASP A 165 14.22 -12.93 9.58
N VAL A 166 14.22 -12.77 8.26
CA VAL A 166 13.01 -12.54 7.47
C VAL A 166 12.08 -13.75 7.49
N VAL A 167 12.63 -14.96 7.33
CA VAL A 167 11.86 -16.21 7.39
C VAL A 167 11.22 -16.40 8.76
N GLU A 168 12.00 -16.28 9.83
CA GLU A 168 11.49 -16.43 11.21
C GLU A 168 10.39 -15.41 11.51
N THR A 169 10.56 -14.16 11.08
CA THR A 169 9.56 -13.10 11.24
C THR A 169 8.28 -13.43 10.45
N ALA A 170 8.41 -13.93 9.22
CA ALA A 170 7.27 -14.31 8.39
C ALA A 170 6.51 -15.53 8.97
N ILE A 171 7.22 -16.52 9.53
CA ILE A 171 6.62 -17.66 10.23
C ILE A 171 5.85 -17.17 11.46
N ALA A 172 6.43 -16.29 12.26
CA ALA A 172 5.76 -15.71 13.43
C ALA A 172 4.49 -14.93 13.02
N ALA A 173 4.58 -14.05 12.02
CA ALA A 173 3.46 -13.31 11.48
C ALA A 173 2.34 -14.21 10.93
N LYS A 174 2.72 -15.27 10.18
CA LYS A 174 1.77 -16.28 9.68
C LYS A 174 1.01 -16.97 10.82
N LYS A 175 1.75 -17.46 11.85
CA LYS A 175 1.18 -18.24 12.96
C LYS A 175 0.35 -17.39 13.92
N GLN A 176 0.77 -16.16 14.21
CA GLN A 176 0.20 -15.33 15.27
C GLN A 176 -0.86 -14.36 14.75
N GLU A 177 -0.70 -13.87 13.51
CA GLU A 177 -1.58 -12.83 12.93
C GLU A 177 -2.36 -13.32 11.69
N GLY A 178 -2.15 -14.56 11.24
CA GLY A 178 -2.84 -15.11 10.08
C GLY A 178 -2.42 -14.46 8.75
N VAL A 179 -1.19 -13.96 8.66
CA VAL A 179 -0.64 -13.38 7.43
C VAL A 179 -0.67 -14.40 6.31
N THR A 180 -1.13 -13.97 5.14
CA THR A 180 -1.19 -14.78 3.91
C THR A 180 -0.25 -14.29 2.82
N PHE A 181 0.30 -13.08 2.98
CA PHE A 181 1.06 -12.38 1.96
C PHE A 181 2.25 -11.62 2.55
N VAL A 182 3.42 -11.80 1.97
CA VAL A 182 4.63 -11.01 2.24
C VAL A 182 4.89 -10.13 1.05
N HIS A 183 5.11 -8.83 1.29
CA HIS A 183 5.45 -7.88 0.24
C HIS A 183 6.85 -7.32 0.45
N PHE A 184 7.75 -7.63 -0.47
CA PHE A 184 9.10 -7.08 -0.52
C PHE A 184 9.10 -5.78 -1.29
N ASN A 185 9.71 -4.75 -0.71
CA ASN A 185 9.83 -3.44 -1.30
C ASN A 185 11.31 -3.04 -1.29
N THR A 186 11.85 -2.59 -2.42
CA THR A 186 13.22 -2.12 -2.51
C THR A 186 13.33 -0.71 -3.09
N GLY A 187 14.47 -0.07 -2.79
CA GLY A 187 14.93 1.10 -3.53
C GLY A 187 15.73 0.71 -4.78
N TYR A 188 16.48 1.66 -5.30
CA TYR A 188 17.38 1.50 -6.44
C TYR A 188 18.76 1.04 -6.00
N TYR A 189 19.29 -0.01 -6.66
CA TYR A 189 20.60 -0.60 -6.40
C TYR A 189 21.33 -0.95 -7.71
N GLU A 190 21.31 -0.01 -8.65
CA GLU A 190 22.08 -0.07 -9.91
C GLU A 190 21.79 -1.29 -10.77
N GLY A 191 20.55 -1.80 -10.73
CA GLY A 191 20.10 -2.95 -11.52
C GLY A 191 20.26 -4.31 -10.82
N ASN A 192 20.68 -4.31 -9.55
CA ASN A 192 20.84 -5.54 -8.76
C ASN A 192 19.59 -5.88 -7.92
N GLU A 193 18.49 -5.13 -8.07
CA GLU A 193 17.31 -5.24 -7.22
C GLU A 193 16.72 -6.66 -7.21
N LEU A 194 16.65 -7.30 -8.38
CA LEU A 194 16.10 -8.66 -8.49
C LEU A 194 17.03 -9.70 -7.87
N ASP A 195 18.34 -9.53 -8.02
CA ASP A 195 19.34 -10.44 -7.45
C ASP A 195 19.38 -10.32 -5.91
N ILE A 196 19.16 -9.12 -5.37
CA ILE A 196 19.05 -8.88 -3.92
C ILE A 196 17.79 -9.55 -3.36
N ILE A 197 16.67 -9.48 -4.06
CA ILE A 197 15.37 -9.99 -3.59
C ILE A 197 15.25 -11.52 -3.70
N GLU A 198 15.90 -12.13 -4.68
CA GLU A 198 15.76 -13.55 -5.00
C GLU A 198 15.92 -14.49 -3.78
N PRO A 199 16.98 -14.36 -2.94
CA PRO A 199 17.17 -15.25 -1.79
C PRO A 199 16.00 -15.20 -0.80
N TYR A 200 15.44 -14.03 -0.56
CA TYR A 200 14.28 -13.84 0.33
C TYR A 200 13.01 -14.46 -0.24
N VAL A 201 12.74 -14.23 -1.53
CA VAL A 201 11.59 -14.84 -2.22
C VAL A 201 11.65 -16.36 -2.13
N ARG A 202 12.80 -16.94 -2.50
CA ARG A 202 13.03 -18.40 -2.45
C ARG A 202 12.73 -18.93 -1.05
N ALA A 203 13.39 -18.39 -0.03
CA ALA A 203 13.24 -18.86 1.34
C ALA A 203 11.80 -18.73 1.86
N ILE A 204 11.12 -17.61 1.62
CA ILE A 204 9.72 -17.45 2.01
C ILE A 204 8.81 -18.44 1.31
N LYS A 205 8.99 -18.69 0.01
CA LYS A 205 8.18 -19.66 -0.74
C LYS A 205 8.39 -21.09 -0.23
N GLU A 206 9.64 -21.47 0.02
CA GLU A 206 10.01 -22.82 0.49
C GLU A 206 9.58 -23.07 1.94
N GLU A 207 9.85 -22.12 2.85
CA GLU A 207 9.67 -22.32 4.29
C GLU A 207 8.24 -22.01 4.79
N THR A 208 7.49 -21.19 4.07
CA THR A 208 6.20 -20.69 4.58
C THR A 208 5.02 -20.96 3.67
N GLY A 209 5.23 -21.17 2.38
CA GLY A 209 4.17 -21.27 1.36
C GLY A 209 3.36 -19.98 1.14
N LEU A 210 3.70 -18.86 1.80
CA LEU A 210 2.99 -17.59 1.70
C LEU A 210 2.97 -17.05 0.26
N LEU A 211 1.98 -16.25 -0.06
CA LEU A 211 1.99 -15.43 -1.27
C LEU A 211 3.10 -14.38 -1.14
N VAL A 212 3.78 -14.10 -2.26
CA VAL A 212 4.88 -13.14 -2.31
C VAL A 212 4.62 -12.09 -3.38
N GLY A 213 4.71 -10.82 -2.98
CA GLY A 213 4.75 -9.67 -3.87
C GLY A 213 6.14 -9.03 -3.85
N VAL A 214 6.52 -8.44 -4.98
CA VAL A 214 7.80 -7.73 -5.15
C VAL A 214 7.53 -6.37 -5.78
N GLN A 215 8.03 -5.33 -5.13
CA GLN A 215 8.02 -3.95 -5.59
C GLN A 215 9.47 -3.46 -5.69
N CYS A 216 9.93 -3.24 -6.90
CA CYS A 216 11.28 -2.78 -7.15
C CYS A 216 11.34 -1.89 -8.40
N PRO A 217 12.39 -1.08 -8.57
CA PRO A 217 12.71 -0.45 -9.83
C PRO A 217 12.80 -1.45 -10.98
N PRO A 218 12.45 -1.06 -12.22
CA PRO A 218 12.48 -1.97 -13.35
C PRO A 218 13.90 -2.39 -13.69
N CYS A 219 14.07 -3.68 -14.01
CA CYS A 219 15.30 -4.23 -14.54
C CYS A 219 15.40 -3.95 -16.06
N LYS A 220 16.58 -3.58 -16.55
CA LYS A 220 16.82 -3.36 -17.98
C LYS A 220 16.67 -4.65 -18.80
N ASP A 221 17.14 -5.76 -18.25
CA ASP A 221 16.95 -7.08 -18.84
C ASP A 221 15.63 -7.69 -18.33
N LEU A 222 14.57 -7.52 -19.11
CA LEU A 222 13.24 -8.00 -18.76
C LEU A 222 13.16 -9.52 -18.61
N SER A 223 14.10 -10.27 -19.21
CA SER A 223 14.11 -11.75 -19.11
C SER A 223 14.37 -12.24 -17.69
N LYS A 224 15.02 -11.42 -16.84
CA LYS A 224 15.22 -11.72 -15.41
C LYS A 224 13.88 -11.93 -14.63
N TYR A 225 12.79 -11.33 -15.09
CA TYR A 225 11.47 -11.56 -14.48
C TYR A 225 10.98 -13.01 -14.66
N ASN A 226 11.42 -13.74 -15.69
CA ASN A 226 11.06 -15.15 -15.85
C ASN A 226 11.49 -15.97 -14.63
N LYS A 227 12.69 -15.70 -14.10
CA LYS A 227 13.20 -16.37 -12.89
C LYS A 227 12.33 -16.10 -11.66
N LEU A 228 11.87 -14.86 -11.45
CA LEU A 228 10.96 -14.55 -10.36
C LEU A 228 9.62 -15.29 -10.50
N LYS A 229 9.13 -15.46 -11.73
CA LYS A 229 7.95 -16.26 -12.00
C LYS A 229 8.15 -17.72 -11.65
N GLU A 230 9.28 -18.30 -12.05
CA GLU A 230 9.65 -19.69 -11.73
C GLU A 230 9.78 -19.92 -10.21
N LEU A 231 10.29 -18.93 -9.47
CA LEU A 231 10.34 -18.92 -8.01
C LEU A 231 8.96 -18.82 -7.35
N GLY A 232 7.91 -18.54 -8.12
CA GLY A 232 6.55 -18.48 -7.63
C GLY A 232 6.15 -17.11 -7.06
N VAL A 233 6.78 -16.02 -7.46
CA VAL A 233 6.29 -14.66 -7.15
C VAL A 233 4.86 -14.50 -7.65
N ASP A 234 3.97 -14.06 -6.77
CA ASP A 234 2.54 -13.98 -7.04
C ASP A 234 2.11 -12.60 -7.57
N HIS A 235 2.85 -11.56 -7.23
CA HIS A 235 2.54 -10.16 -7.57
C HIS A 235 3.80 -9.35 -7.82
N LEU A 236 3.74 -8.45 -8.82
CA LEU A 236 4.77 -7.44 -9.07
C LEU A 236 4.16 -6.04 -9.05
N SER A 237 4.92 -5.07 -8.56
CA SER A 237 4.52 -3.67 -8.50
C SER A 237 5.60 -2.75 -9.05
N PHE A 238 5.19 -1.79 -9.88
CA PHE A 238 6.07 -0.80 -10.50
C PHE A 238 5.66 0.62 -10.14
N CYS A 239 6.46 1.29 -9.31
CA CYS A 239 6.21 2.66 -8.85
C CYS A 239 6.81 3.67 -9.82
N PHE A 240 6.10 4.01 -10.89
CA PHE A 240 6.50 5.13 -11.75
C PHE A 240 6.02 6.48 -11.21
N GLU A 241 5.19 6.48 -10.16
CA GLU A 241 4.78 7.61 -9.32
C GLU A 241 3.90 8.63 -10.06
N LEU A 242 4.36 9.17 -11.19
CA LEU A 242 3.74 10.26 -11.93
C LEU A 242 3.76 9.94 -13.42
N TYR A 243 2.63 10.16 -14.09
CA TYR A 243 2.46 9.87 -15.51
C TYR A 243 2.93 11.01 -16.42
N ASN A 244 2.80 12.24 -15.95
CA ASN A 244 3.28 13.42 -16.67
C ASN A 244 4.83 13.44 -16.66
N PRO A 245 5.50 13.46 -17.82
CA PRO A 245 6.96 13.39 -17.89
C PRO A 245 7.70 14.54 -17.21
N GLU A 246 7.14 15.77 -17.26
CA GLU A 246 7.73 16.93 -16.60
C GLU A 246 7.66 16.81 -15.07
N TYR A 247 6.54 16.32 -14.55
CA TYR A 247 6.36 16.06 -13.14
C TYR A 247 7.23 14.89 -12.68
N PHE A 248 7.33 13.82 -13.47
CA PHE A 248 8.24 12.71 -13.19
C PHE A 248 9.70 13.17 -13.10
N GLN A 249 10.17 13.98 -14.06
CA GLN A 249 11.50 14.56 -14.02
C GLN A 249 11.72 15.45 -12.80
N LYS A 250 10.74 16.30 -12.48
CA LYS A 250 10.82 17.28 -11.38
C LYS A 250 10.84 16.62 -10.01
N TYR A 251 10.00 15.60 -9.78
CA TYR A 251 9.79 15.01 -8.46
C TYR A 251 10.51 13.68 -8.23
N CYS A 252 10.96 13.01 -9.31
CA CYS A 252 11.71 11.77 -9.27
C CYS A 252 13.03 11.87 -10.07
N PRO A 253 13.90 12.86 -9.81
CA PRO A 253 15.04 13.18 -10.67
C PRO A 253 16.02 12.02 -10.83
N GLY A 254 16.27 11.23 -9.79
CA GLY A 254 17.12 10.03 -9.87
C GLY A 254 16.54 8.96 -10.79
N LYS A 255 15.25 8.66 -10.64
CA LYS A 255 14.55 7.71 -11.52
C LYS A 255 14.58 8.19 -12.98
N HIS A 256 14.30 9.47 -13.21
CA HIS A 256 14.33 10.06 -14.56
C HIS A 256 15.72 9.92 -15.21
N LYS A 257 16.78 10.22 -14.46
CA LYS A 257 18.16 10.21 -14.98
C LYS A 257 18.67 8.80 -15.32
N THR A 258 18.32 7.78 -14.54
CA THR A 258 18.95 6.45 -14.62
C THR A 258 18.07 5.39 -15.27
N LEU A 259 16.76 5.44 -15.09
CA LEU A 259 15.82 4.41 -15.53
C LEU A 259 14.90 4.86 -16.64
N THR A 260 14.56 6.15 -16.71
CA THR A 260 13.48 6.73 -17.52
C THR A 260 12.08 6.21 -17.14
N GLN A 261 11.04 6.96 -17.46
CA GLN A 261 9.66 6.54 -17.23
C GLN A 261 9.28 5.33 -18.10
N GLN A 262 9.80 5.29 -19.34
CA GLN A 262 9.51 4.20 -20.30
C GLN A 262 9.93 2.84 -19.76
N ALA A 263 11.06 2.74 -19.04
CA ALA A 263 11.49 1.47 -18.45
C ALA A 263 10.47 0.87 -17.47
N PHE A 264 9.74 1.71 -16.71
CA PHE A 264 8.65 1.24 -15.85
C PHE A 264 7.47 0.71 -16.67
N PHE A 265 7.13 1.37 -17.78
CA PHE A 265 6.06 0.95 -18.65
C PHE A 265 6.40 -0.38 -19.35
N ASP A 266 7.59 -0.51 -19.90
CA ASP A 266 8.05 -1.74 -20.56
C ASP A 266 8.03 -2.93 -19.60
N ALA A 267 8.54 -2.75 -18.37
CA ALA A 267 8.54 -3.79 -17.35
C ALA A 267 7.13 -4.19 -16.92
N MET A 268 6.22 -3.22 -16.72
CA MET A 268 4.83 -3.48 -16.36
C MET A 268 4.10 -4.22 -17.48
N GLU A 269 4.26 -3.83 -18.74
CA GLU A 269 3.64 -4.52 -19.88
C GLU A 269 4.18 -5.93 -20.08
N TYR A 270 5.51 -6.10 -20.01
CA TYR A 270 6.14 -7.41 -20.13
C TYR A 270 5.64 -8.36 -19.05
N THR A 271 5.68 -7.92 -17.81
CA THR A 271 5.29 -8.76 -16.68
C THR A 271 3.78 -9.00 -16.62
N SER A 272 2.94 -8.04 -17.04
CA SER A 272 1.50 -8.25 -17.15
C SER A 272 1.14 -9.35 -18.17
N LYS A 273 1.86 -9.45 -19.27
CA LYS A 273 1.72 -10.56 -20.23
C LYS A 273 2.17 -11.88 -19.60
N LEU A 274 3.27 -11.85 -18.84
CA LEU A 274 3.86 -13.04 -18.24
C LEU A 274 3.03 -13.58 -17.06
N TRP A 275 2.54 -12.72 -16.13
CA TRP A 275 1.74 -13.10 -14.95
C TRP A 275 0.25 -13.23 -15.23
N GLY A 276 -0.25 -12.56 -16.25
CA GLY A 276 -1.67 -12.44 -16.55
C GLY A 276 -2.37 -11.30 -15.80
N LYS A 277 -3.58 -10.98 -16.24
CA LYS A 277 -4.37 -9.83 -15.75
C LYS A 277 -4.57 -9.85 -14.24
N GLY A 278 -4.35 -8.68 -13.61
CA GLY A 278 -4.61 -8.45 -12.19
C GLY A 278 -3.55 -9.04 -11.25
N ARG A 279 -2.38 -9.41 -11.77
CA ARG A 279 -1.24 -9.89 -11.00
C ARG A 279 -0.07 -8.90 -10.95
N VAL A 280 -0.15 -7.82 -11.69
CA VAL A 280 0.83 -6.74 -11.73
C VAL A 280 0.12 -5.44 -11.40
N SER A 281 0.76 -4.54 -10.67
CA SER A 281 0.27 -3.19 -10.44
C SER A 281 1.21 -2.13 -10.98
N GLY A 282 0.61 -1.02 -11.44
CA GLY A 282 1.30 0.26 -11.62
C GLY A 282 0.97 1.17 -10.45
N GLU A 283 1.99 1.67 -9.77
CA GLU A 283 1.79 2.57 -8.63
C GLU A 283 2.00 4.02 -9.01
N ILE A 284 1.02 4.85 -8.61
CA ILE A 284 1.00 6.29 -8.86
C ILE A 284 0.62 7.06 -7.60
N ILE A 285 1.09 8.31 -7.52
CA ILE A 285 0.76 9.23 -6.45
C ILE A 285 -0.19 10.29 -6.99
N ALA A 286 -1.44 10.23 -6.56
CA ALA A 286 -2.47 11.19 -6.94
C ALA A 286 -2.39 12.47 -6.09
N GLY A 287 -2.51 13.63 -6.75
CA GLY A 287 -2.53 14.94 -6.10
C GLY A 287 -1.22 15.74 -6.20
N ILE A 288 -0.23 15.23 -6.94
CA ILE A 288 0.99 15.98 -7.29
C ILE A 288 0.89 16.56 -8.69
N GLU A 289 0.54 15.71 -9.67
CA GLU A 289 0.36 16.10 -11.08
C GLU A 289 -1.09 16.51 -11.39
N PRO A 290 -1.36 17.13 -12.56
CA PRO A 290 -2.72 17.40 -12.99
C PRO A 290 -3.59 16.14 -12.99
N ILE A 291 -4.85 16.27 -12.57
CA ILE A 291 -5.78 15.14 -12.46
C ILE A 291 -5.95 14.38 -13.78
N GLU A 292 -5.95 15.10 -14.91
CA GLU A 292 -6.09 14.54 -16.25
C GLU A 292 -4.97 13.55 -16.59
N ASP A 293 -3.76 13.79 -16.10
CA ASP A 293 -2.62 12.91 -16.33
C ASP A 293 -2.71 11.66 -15.43
N THR A 294 -3.13 11.82 -14.17
CA THR A 294 -3.45 10.68 -13.30
C THR A 294 -4.56 9.81 -13.90
N LEU A 295 -5.62 10.41 -14.50
CA LEU A 295 -6.68 9.65 -15.19
C LEU A 295 -6.13 8.86 -16.41
N LYS A 296 -5.24 9.45 -17.20
CA LYS A 296 -4.55 8.77 -18.31
C LYS A 296 -3.68 7.61 -17.80
N ALA A 297 -2.97 7.80 -16.68
CA ALA A 297 -2.19 6.75 -16.04
C ALA A 297 -3.06 5.52 -15.69
N ILE A 298 -4.23 5.74 -15.10
CA ILE A 298 -5.19 4.68 -14.76
C ILE A 298 -5.62 3.91 -16.00
N ASP A 299 -5.97 4.62 -17.07
CA ASP A 299 -6.37 4.00 -18.34
C ASP A 299 -5.22 3.19 -18.95
N TYR A 300 -4.03 3.73 -18.95
CA TYR A 300 -2.83 3.05 -19.44
C TYR A 300 -2.55 1.75 -18.66
N ILE A 301 -2.45 1.83 -17.32
CA ILE A 301 -2.20 0.68 -16.45
C ILE A 301 -3.21 -0.43 -16.71
N THR A 302 -4.50 -0.09 -16.75
CA THR A 302 -5.55 -1.10 -16.94
C THR A 302 -5.59 -1.67 -18.34
N SER A 303 -5.22 -0.90 -19.37
CA SER A 303 -5.09 -1.37 -20.74
C SER A 303 -3.93 -2.38 -20.91
N ALA A 304 -2.85 -2.23 -20.14
CA ALA A 304 -1.75 -3.17 -20.09
C ALA A 304 -2.07 -4.48 -19.33
N GLY A 305 -3.27 -4.59 -18.72
CA GLY A 305 -3.67 -5.78 -17.94
C GLY A 305 -3.25 -5.73 -16.46
N ALA A 306 -2.61 -4.65 -16.03
CA ALA A 306 -2.27 -4.38 -14.64
C ALA A 306 -3.43 -3.70 -13.90
N PHE A 307 -3.35 -3.60 -12.58
CA PHE A 307 -4.28 -2.76 -11.80
C PHE A 307 -3.54 -1.56 -11.20
N PRO A 308 -4.19 -0.39 -11.12
CA PRO A 308 -3.59 0.78 -10.49
C PRO A 308 -3.62 0.63 -8.97
N THR A 309 -2.48 0.89 -8.34
CA THR A 309 -2.34 1.19 -6.90
C THR A 309 -2.14 2.69 -6.78
N ILE A 310 -3.08 3.38 -6.14
CA ILE A 310 -3.10 4.84 -6.08
C ILE A 310 -2.87 5.31 -4.66
N CYS A 311 -1.72 5.91 -4.43
CA CYS A 311 -1.40 6.60 -3.18
C CYS A 311 -2.00 8.01 -3.23
N VAL A 312 -2.83 8.38 -2.27
CA VAL A 312 -3.20 9.79 -2.07
C VAL A 312 -1.94 10.50 -1.57
N PHE A 313 -1.51 11.55 -2.27
CA PHE A 313 -0.31 12.30 -1.87
C PHE A 313 -0.42 12.76 -0.43
N ARG A 314 0.64 12.50 0.33
CA ARG A 314 0.75 12.92 1.71
C ARG A 314 2.03 13.74 1.88
N PRO A 315 1.94 15.02 2.28
CA PRO A 315 3.09 15.88 2.54
C PRO A 315 3.78 15.43 3.83
N THR A 316 4.60 14.39 3.71
CA THR A 316 5.24 13.68 4.83
C THR A 316 6.31 14.54 5.47
N LEU A 317 6.33 14.59 6.81
CA LEU A 317 7.32 15.34 7.59
C LEU A 317 8.74 14.88 7.31
N GLY A 318 9.64 15.83 7.14
CA GLY A 318 11.07 15.62 6.85
C GLY A 318 11.35 15.36 5.36
N THR A 319 10.36 15.43 4.47
CA THR A 319 10.57 15.42 3.02
C THR A 319 10.62 16.83 2.45
N GLU A 320 11.13 16.98 1.22
CA GLU A 320 11.13 18.28 0.53
C GLU A 320 9.71 18.81 0.24
N MET A 321 8.70 17.96 0.39
CA MET A 321 7.30 18.30 0.10
C MET A 321 6.42 18.39 1.36
N GLU A 322 7.01 18.48 2.56
CA GLU A 322 6.24 18.53 3.82
C GLU A 322 5.34 19.78 3.97
N ASP A 323 5.63 20.84 3.21
CA ASP A 323 4.85 22.08 3.19
C ASP A 323 3.86 22.15 2.01
N TYR A 324 3.77 21.10 1.19
CA TYR A 324 2.81 21.07 0.10
C TYR A 324 1.38 20.88 0.63
N PRO A 325 0.37 21.37 -0.08
CA PRO A 325 -1.02 21.15 0.32
C PRO A 325 -1.41 19.68 0.17
N SER A 326 -2.30 19.23 1.04
CA SER A 326 -2.97 17.94 0.88
C SER A 326 -3.89 17.97 -0.36
N PRO A 327 -4.10 16.86 -1.06
CA PRO A 327 -4.99 16.78 -2.23
C PRO A 327 -6.44 17.12 -1.89
N LYS A 328 -7.16 17.69 -2.88
CA LYS A 328 -8.58 17.97 -2.74
C LYS A 328 -9.41 16.69 -2.84
N TYR A 329 -10.33 16.51 -1.90
CA TYR A 329 -11.22 15.36 -1.86
C TYR A 329 -11.97 15.12 -3.18
N GLU A 330 -12.49 16.19 -3.80
CA GLU A 330 -13.31 16.10 -5.01
C GLU A 330 -12.52 15.55 -6.20
N ASP A 331 -11.24 15.90 -6.30
CA ASP A 331 -10.36 15.41 -7.36
C ASP A 331 -9.98 13.94 -7.11
N MET A 332 -9.68 13.60 -5.86
CA MET A 332 -9.38 12.23 -5.48
C MET A 332 -10.59 11.31 -5.69
N ALA A 333 -11.81 11.76 -5.36
CA ALA A 333 -13.04 10.99 -5.60
C ALA A 333 -13.25 10.67 -7.09
N LYS A 334 -12.94 11.61 -8.01
CA LYS A 334 -12.97 11.36 -9.46
C LYS A 334 -11.93 10.31 -9.87
N ILE A 335 -10.73 10.38 -9.30
CA ILE A 335 -9.63 9.43 -9.58
C ILE A 335 -10.02 8.01 -9.17
N PHE A 336 -10.53 7.80 -7.93
CA PHE A 336 -10.93 6.46 -7.46
C PHE A 336 -12.16 5.92 -8.19
N ARG A 337 -13.07 6.79 -8.60
CA ARG A 337 -14.16 6.42 -9.52
C ARG A 337 -13.59 5.89 -10.84
N ARG A 338 -12.70 6.66 -11.50
CA ARG A 338 -12.06 6.26 -12.76
C ARG A 338 -11.30 4.96 -12.63
N MET A 339 -10.57 4.77 -11.53
CA MET A 339 -9.87 3.53 -11.24
C MET A 339 -10.84 2.34 -11.34
N TYR A 340 -11.96 2.40 -10.63
CA TYR A 340 -12.88 1.26 -10.61
C TYR A 340 -13.62 1.05 -11.94
N GLU A 341 -14.01 2.13 -12.63
CA GLU A 341 -14.60 2.07 -13.98
C GLU A 341 -13.63 1.42 -14.97
N SER A 342 -12.35 1.79 -14.94
CA SER A 342 -11.33 1.23 -15.83
C SER A 342 -11.03 -0.25 -15.52
N LEU A 343 -11.06 -0.65 -14.25
CA LEU A 343 -10.97 -2.06 -13.85
C LEU A 343 -12.13 -2.89 -14.41
N ILE A 344 -13.37 -2.37 -14.34
CA ILE A 344 -14.56 -3.00 -14.94
C ILE A 344 -14.41 -3.09 -16.46
N LYS A 345 -14.08 -1.98 -17.12
CA LYS A 345 -13.93 -1.87 -18.57
C LYS A 345 -12.91 -2.88 -19.12
N ASN A 346 -11.76 -3.00 -18.50
CA ASN A 346 -10.67 -3.88 -18.92
C ASN A 346 -10.75 -5.29 -18.32
N ASN A 347 -11.81 -5.53 -17.50
CA ASN A 347 -12.10 -6.82 -16.87
C ASN A 347 -10.92 -7.37 -16.02
N ILE A 348 -10.27 -6.50 -15.25
CA ILE A 348 -9.11 -6.81 -14.41
C ILE A 348 -9.57 -7.46 -13.10
N PRO A 349 -9.22 -8.71 -12.78
CA PRO A 349 -9.59 -9.32 -11.50
C PRO A 349 -8.78 -8.72 -10.35
N ILE A 350 -9.48 -8.34 -9.26
CA ILE A 350 -8.89 -7.74 -8.05
C ILE A 350 -9.42 -8.41 -6.78
N GLY A 351 -8.62 -8.37 -5.71
CA GLY A 351 -9.02 -8.82 -4.36
C GLY A 351 -9.36 -10.31 -4.28
N ILE A 352 -8.75 -11.16 -5.11
CA ILE A 352 -9.07 -12.61 -5.16
C ILE A 352 -8.44 -13.34 -3.98
N ALA A 353 -7.17 -13.06 -3.67
CA ALA A 353 -6.47 -13.65 -2.55
C ALA A 353 -7.12 -13.29 -1.20
N PRO A 354 -7.09 -14.20 -0.21
CA PRO A 354 -7.71 -13.94 1.09
C PRO A 354 -6.81 -13.09 1.97
N ASN A 355 -7.43 -12.31 2.86
CA ASN A 355 -6.78 -11.58 3.95
C ASN A 355 -5.59 -10.71 3.50
N ILE A 356 -5.79 -9.93 2.42
CA ILE A 356 -4.84 -8.91 1.99
C ILE A 356 -5.56 -7.56 2.01
N HIS A 357 -5.40 -6.83 3.12
CA HIS A 357 -5.85 -5.46 3.29
C HIS A 357 -4.63 -4.56 3.42
N VAL A 358 -4.59 -3.48 2.67
CA VAL A 358 -3.48 -2.52 2.64
C VAL A 358 -3.93 -1.24 3.31
N SER A 359 -3.29 -0.82 4.39
CA SER A 359 -3.73 0.36 5.15
C SER A 359 -3.19 1.70 4.61
N LEU A 360 -2.25 1.67 3.68
CA LEU A 360 -1.57 2.89 3.20
C LEU A 360 -2.19 3.50 1.93
N VAL A 361 -3.12 2.80 1.31
CA VAL A 361 -3.79 3.20 0.07
C VAL A 361 -5.25 2.80 0.10
N ILE A 362 -6.09 3.50 -0.64
CA ILE A 362 -7.44 3.01 -0.95
C ILE A 362 -7.29 1.86 -1.93
N GLN A 363 -7.70 0.67 -1.50
CA GLN A 363 -7.51 -0.52 -2.30
C GLN A 363 -8.39 -0.50 -3.57
N PRO A 364 -7.94 -1.13 -4.66
CA PRO A 364 -8.76 -1.25 -5.87
C PRO A 364 -10.16 -1.82 -5.62
N THR A 365 -10.32 -2.73 -4.64
CA THR A 365 -11.62 -3.30 -4.24
C THR A 365 -12.57 -2.30 -3.58
N GLU A 366 -12.03 -1.25 -2.97
CA GLU A 366 -12.77 -0.19 -2.30
C GLU A 366 -13.27 0.87 -3.30
N GLY A 367 -12.73 0.88 -4.52
CA GLY A 367 -13.22 1.71 -5.62
C GLY A 367 -14.72 1.57 -5.89
N LYS A 368 -15.33 0.43 -5.52
CA LYS A 368 -16.79 0.21 -5.56
C LYS A 368 -17.62 1.26 -4.81
N TYR A 369 -17.03 1.88 -3.79
CA TYR A 369 -17.70 2.90 -2.95
C TYR A 369 -17.84 4.25 -3.65
N PHE A 370 -17.09 4.47 -4.74
CA PHE A 370 -17.11 5.70 -5.54
C PHE A 370 -18.02 5.60 -6.77
N ILE A 371 -18.63 4.43 -7.02
CA ILE A 371 -19.53 4.22 -8.15
C ILE A 371 -20.94 4.64 -7.75
N GLU A 372 -21.44 5.72 -8.36
CA GLU A 372 -22.79 6.24 -8.12
C GLU A 372 -23.85 5.44 -8.85
N GLN A 373 -23.63 5.14 -10.14
CA GLN A 373 -24.57 4.41 -10.98
C GLN A 373 -24.06 2.99 -11.27
N LYS A 374 -24.74 2.00 -10.70
CA LYS A 374 -24.40 0.59 -10.87
C LYS A 374 -25.16 0.02 -12.05
N ASN A 375 -24.50 -0.16 -13.18
CA ASN A 375 -25.03 -0.73 -14.41
C ASN A 375 -24.80 -2.25 -14.50
N LEU A 376 -25.29 -2.88 -15.59
CA LEU A 376 -25.15 -4.32 -15.80
C LEU A 376 -23.69 -4.79 -15.82
N SER A 377 -22.76 -3.99 -16.36
CA SER A 377 -21.33 -4.32 -16.40
C SER A 377 -20.74 -4.38 -14.98
N TYR A 378 -21.17 -3.46 -14.10
CA TYR A 378 -20.80 -3.50 -12.68
C TYR A 378 -21.22 -4.82 -12.03
N TYR A 379 -22.49 -5.24 -12.19
CA TYR A 379 -22.98 -6.47 -11.56
C TYR A 379 -22.34 -7.73 -12.14
N LYS A 380 -22.10 -7.78 -13.46
CA LYS A 380 -21.36 -8.89 -14.10
C LYS A 380 -19.94 -8.99 -13.55
N TYR A 381 -19.26 -7.86 -13.38
CA TYR A 381 -17.90 -7.81 -12.81
C TYR A 381 -17.90 -8.29 -11.35
N GLN A 382 -18.84 -7.83 -10.50
CA GLN A 382 -18.97 -8.30 -9.12
C GLN A 382 -19.21 -9.81 -9.04
N LEU A 383 -20.09 -10.34 -9.87
CA LEU A 383 -20.36 -11.78 -9.93
C LEU A 383 -19.08 -12.55 -10.30
N LYS A 384 -18.36 -12.11 -11.32
CA LYS A 384 -17.08 -12.72 -11.70
C LYS A 384 -16.09 -12.74 -10.54
N LEU A 385 -15.88 -11.60 -9.85
CA LEU A 385 -14.97 -11.53 -8.70
C LEU A 385 -15.40 -12.49 -7.58
N SER A 386 -16.70 -12.59 -7.31
CA SER A 386 -17.27 -13.49 -6.30
C SER A 386 -17.02 -14.96 -6.65
N LEU A 387 -17.21 -15.36 -7.91
CA LEU A 387 -16.93 -16.70 -8.38
C LEU A 387 -15.43 -17.04 -8.29
N LEU A 388 -14.56 -16.13 -8.69
CA LEU A 388 -13.11 -16.32 -8.58
C LEU A 388 -12.68 -16.48 -7.10
N LYS A 389 -13.22 -15.68 -6.18
CA LYS A 389 -12.96 -15.81 -4.74
C LYS A 389 -13.46 -17.14 -4.20
N MET A 390 -14.65 -17.59 -4.61
CA MET A 390 -15.26 -18.84 -4.18
C MET A 390 -14.39 -20.06 -4.58
N VAL A 391 -13.75 -20.03 -5.73
CA VAL A 391 -12.87 -21.11 -6.20
C VAL A 391 -11.48 -21.00 -5.57
N TYR A 392 -10.88 -19.82 -5.60
CA TYR A 392 -9.46 -19.65 -5.22
C TYR A 392 -9.23 -19.75 -3.70
N ARG A 393 -10.09 -19.13 -2.88
CA ARG A 393 -9.84 -19.04 -1.43
C ARG A 393 -9.84 -20.39 -0.71
N PRO A 394 -10.73 -21.37 -1.01
CA PRO A 394 -10.64 -22.70 -0.43
C PRO A 394 -9.38 -23.45 -0.88
N LEU A 395 -9.01 -23.39 -2.16
CA LEU A 395 -7.81 -24.02 -2.69
C LEU A 395 -6.54 -23.45 -2.02
N PHE A 396 -6.50 -22.14 -1.84
CA PHE A 396 -5.40 -21.49 -1.12
C PHE A 396 -5.32 -21.96 0.33
N ARG A 397 -6.45 -22.01 1.06
CA ARG A 397 -6.47 -22.51 2.43
C ARG A 397 -5.97 -23.94 2.51
N LEU A 398 -6.42 -24.82 1.61
CA LEU A 398 -5.94 -26.19 1.54
C LEU A 398 -4.42 -26.24 1.34
N LYS A 399 -3.87 -25.47 0.38
CA LYS A 399 -2.42 -25.37 0.16
C LYS A 399 -1.68 -24.95 1.44
N MET A 400 -2.21 -23.95 2.17
CA MET A 400 -1.57 -23.41 3.38
C MET A 400 -1.57 -24.39 4.57
N MET A 401 -2.38 -25.46 4.53
CA MET A 401 -2.37 -26.51 5.57
C MET A 401 -1.20 -27.48 5.43
N PHE A 402 -0.56 -27.54 4.26
CA PHE A 402 0.56 -28.42 3.98
C PHE A 402 1.93 -27.72 4.07
N HIS A 403 1.96 -26.44 4.42
CA HIS A 403 3.13 -25.63 4.73
C HIS A 403 3.00 -25.07 6.16
#